data_2fb734ff2f38e30659fada0915007dd8
#
_entry.id   2fb734ff2f38e30659fada0915007dd8
#
_cell.length_a   1.000
_cell.length_b   1.000
_cell.length_c   1.000
_cell.angle_alpha   90.00
_cell.angle_beta   90.00
_cell.angle_gamma   90.00
#
_symmetry.space_group_name_H-M   'P 1'
#
loop_
_entity.id
_entity.type
_entity.pdbx_description
1 polymer ?
#
loop_
_entity_poly.entity_id
_entity_poly.type
_entity_poly.pdbx_seq_one_letter_code
_entity_poly.pdbx_strand_id
1 'polypeptide(L)' 'MLDSVKIGGFISRKRRELGMTQQHLADRLNISFQAVSKWENGSTFPNVELLPELSKPWR' A
#
# COMPACT_ATOMS: atom_id res chain seq x y z
N MET A 1 -5.51 10.92 14.09
CA MET A 1 -4.31 11.42 13.40
C MET A 1 -3.71 10.34 12.53
N LEU A 2 -3.36 10.68 11.31
CA LEU A 2 -2.72 9.73 10.39
C LEU A 2 -1.27 9.53 10.81
N ASP A 3 -0.83 8.26 10.84
CA ASP A 3 0.58 7.96 10.99
C ASP A 3 0.94 6.83 10.01
N SER A 4 2.23 6.76 9.68
CA SER A 4 2.72 5.86 8.64
C SER A 4 2.56 4.40 9.05
N VAL A 5 2.65 4.09 10.34
CA VAL A 5 2.49 2.72 10.81
C VAL A 5 1.05 2.25 10.64
N LYS A 6 0.07 3.09 10.98
CA LYS A 6 -1.33 2.74 10.83
C LYS A 6 -1.74 2.61 9.37
N ILE A 7 -1.25 3.53 8.52
CA ILE A 7 -1.52 3.46 7.09
C ILE A 7 -0.89 2.20 6.50
N GLY A 8 0.36 1.91 6.89
CA GLY A 8 1.04 0.70 6.42
C GLY A 8 0.31 -0.57 6.83
N GLY A 9 -0.18 -0.60 8.08
CA GLY A 9 -0.96 -1.73 8.57
C GLY A 9 -2.25 -1.93 7.79
N PHE A 10 -2.94 -0.82 7.45
CA PHE A 10 -4.15 -0.88 6.65
C PHE A 10 -3.86 -1.44 5.26
N ILE A 11 -2.81 -0.96 4.62
CA ILE A 11 -2.41 -1.42 3.29
C ILE A 11 -2.08 -2.91 3.33
N SER A 12 -1.30 -3.33 4.31
CA SER A 12 -0.90 -4.73 4.45
C SER A 12 -2.12 -5.63 4.65
N ARG A 13 -3.04 -5.23 5.51
CA ARG A 13 -4.24 -6.03 5.78
C ARG A 13 -5.10 -6.13 4.52
N LYS A 14 -5.34 -5.01 3.86
CA LYS A 14 -6.16 -4.99 2.65
C LYS A 14 -5.56 -5.89 1.57
N ARG A 15 -4.26 -5.80 1.39
CA ARG A 15 -3.54 -6.63 0.42
C ARG A 15 -3.73 -8.11 0.72
N ARG A 16 -3.55 -8.50 1.98
CA ARG A 16 -3.66 -9.91 2.37
C ARG A 16 -5.08 -10.42 2.24
N GLU A 17 -6.08 -9.60 2.57
CA GLU A 17 -7.48 -9.97 2.41
C GLU A 17 -7.82 -10.29 0.97
N LEU A 18 -7.15 -9.62 0.03
CA LEU A 18 -7.37 -9.84 -1.40
C LEU A 18 -6.44 -10.92 -1.98
N GLY A 19 -5.60 -11.55 -1.15
CA GLY A 19 -4.69 -12.59 -1.60
C GLY A 19 -3.55 -12.07 -2.46
N MET A 20 -3.17 -10.81 -2.31
CA MET A 20 -2.14 -10.19 -3.14
C MET A 20 -0.80 -10.19 -2.42
N THR A 21 0.29 -10.38 -3.20
CA THR A 21 1.64 -10.16 -2.69
C THR A 21 1.99 -8.68 -2.78
N GLN A 22 3.07 -8.27 -2.11
CA GLN A 22 3.56 -6.90 -2.23
C GLN A 22 3.91 -6.57 -3.69
N GLN A 23 4.51 -7.52 -4.39
CA GLN A 23 4.83 -7.33 -5.80
C GLN A 23 3.58 -7.14 -6.64
N HIS A 24 2.54 -7.93 -6.36
CA HIS A 24 1.27 -7.82 -7.08
C HIS A 24 0.68 -6.41 -6.91
N LEU A 25 0.67 -5.91 -5.67
CA LEU A 25 0.15 -4.58 -5.43
C LEU A 25 1.01 -3.52 -6.11
N ALA A 26 2.33 -3.66 -6.06
CA ALA A 26 3.24 -2.73 -6.72
C ALA A 26 2.96 -2.69 -8.23
N ASP A 27 2.75 -3.85 -8.83
CA ASP A 27 2.44 -3.93 -10.26
C ASP A 27 1.12 -3.23 -10.58
N ARG A 28 0.11 -3.40 -9.74
CA ARG A 28 -1.18 -2.75 -9.97
C ARG A 28 -1.07 -1.23 -9.87
N LEU A 29 -0.23 -0.74 -9.00
CA LEU A 29 -0.04 0.70 -8.80
C LEU A 29 1.04 1.28 -9.70
N ASN A 30 1.71 0.42 -10.46
CA ASN A 30 2.79 0.82 -11.37
C ASN A 30 3.94 1.50 -10.61
N ILE A 31 4.32 0.91 -9.48
CA ILE A 31 5.40 1.41 -8.63
C ILE A 31 6.33 0.26 -8.29
N SER A 32 7.41 0.57 -7.57
CA SER A 32 8.36 -0.46 -7.18
C SER A 32 7.85 -1.23 -5.97
N PHE A 33 8.27 -2.49 -5.87
CA PHE A 33 8.02 -3.33 -4.71
C PHE A 33 8.59 -2.70 -3.43
N GLN A 34 9.74 -2.04 -3.52
CA GLN A 34 10.34 -1.39 -2.35
C GLN A 34 9.44 -0.30 -1.78
N ALA A 35 8.71 0.42 -2.64
CA ALA A 35 7.79 1.44 -2.17
C ALA A 35 6.69 0.83 -1.30
N VAL A 36 6.08 -0.27 -1.76
CA VAL A 36 5.04 -0.96 -1.01
C VAL A 36 5.61 -1.46 0.32
N SER A 37 6.80 -2.05 0.29
CA SER A 37 7.45 -2.56 1.49
C SER A 37 7.66 -1.45 2.52
N LYS A 38 8.12 -0.28 2.08
CA LYS A 38 8.34 0.85 2.98
C LYS A 38 7.03 1.36 3.58
N TRP A 39 5.97 1.38 2.81
CA TRP A 39 4.65 1.79 3.34
C TRP A 39 4.21 0.82 4.43
N GLU A 40 4.33 -0.49 4.18
CA GLU A 40 3.82 -1.51 5.10
C GLU A 40 4.62 -1.57 6.38
N ASN A 41 5.90 -1.21 6.36
CA ASN A 41 6.70 -1.22 7.58
C ASN A 41 6.71 0.15 8.29
N GLY A 42 5.98 1.13 7.77
CA GLY A 42 5.83 2.42 8.40
C GLY A 42 6.97 3.40 8.14
N SER A 43 7.87 3.09 7.21
CA SER A 43 9.01 3.97 6.93
C SER A 43 8.63 5.23 6.17
N THR A 44 7.63 5.13 5.28
CA THR A 44 7.18 6.28 4.49
C THR A 44 5.68 6.23 4.31
N PHE A 45 5.10 7.38 3.97
CA PHE A 45 3.70 7.45 3.54
C PHE A 45 3.60 7.16 2.05
N PRO A 46 2.45 6.63 1.58
CA PRO A 46 2.18 6.57 0.16
C PRO A 46 2.21 7.98 -0.45
N ASN A 47 2.63 8.07 -1.69
CA ASN A 47 2.60 9.32 -2.43
C ASN A 47 1.15 9.83 -2.51
N VAL A 48 0.96 11.14 -2.34
CA VAL A 48 -0.36 11.76 -2.42
C VAL A 48 -1.08 11.38 -3.72
N GLU A 49 -0.35 11.29 -4.82
CA GLU A 49 -0.93 10.94 -6.12
C GLU A 49 -1.51 9.52 -6.14
N LEU A 50 -1.05 8.65 -5.24
CA LEU A 50 -1.50 7.27 -5.18
C LEU A 50 -2.65 7.06 -4.20
N LEU A 51 -2.95 8.05 -3.36
CA LEU A 51 -4.02 7.90 -2.37
C LEU A 51 -5.38 7.58 -2.99
N PRO A 52 -5.78 8.21 -4.10
CA PRO A 52 -7.05 7.84 -4.74
C PRO A 52 -7.07 6.39 -5.22
N GLU A 53 -5.95 5.89 -5.72
CA GLU A 53 -5.86 4.49 -6.16
C GLU A 53 -5.99 3.53 -4.97
N LEU A 54 -5.38 3.88 -3.84
CA LEU A 54 -5.44 3.04 -2.65
C LEU A 54 -6.83 3.02 -2.02
N SER A 55 -7.65 4.03 -2.26
CA SER A 55 -9.01 4.10 -1.72
C SER A 55 -10.04 3.39 -2.61
N LYS A 56 -9.65 2.99 -3.82
CA LYS A 56 -10.55 2.25 -4.72
C LYS A 56 -10.57 0.77 -4.38
N PRO A 57 -11.62 0.03 -4.80
CA PRO A 57 -11.56 -1.43 -4.70
C PRO A 57 -10.38 -1.98 -5.51
N TRP A 58 -9.60 -2.84 -4.90
CA TRP A 58 -8.37 -3.35 -5.49
C TRP A 58 -8.64 -4.67 -6.22
N ARG A 59 -9.43 -4.67 -7.25
CA ARG A 59 -9.73 -5.90 -7.95
C ARG A 59 -9.38 -5.83 -9.42
#